data_9700224547c2156fc7c173bf75f2b0b6
#
_entry.id   9700224547c2156fc7c173bf75f2b0b6
#
_cell.length_a   1.000
_cell.length_b   1.000
_cell.length_c   1.000
_cell.angle_alpha   90.00
_cell.angle_beta   90.00
_cell.angle_gamma   90.00
#
_symmetry.space_group_name_H-M   'P 1'
#
loop_
_entity.id
_entity.type
_entity.pdbx_description
1 polymer ?
#
loop_
_entity_poly.entity_id
_entity_poly.type
_entity_poly.pdbx_seq_one_letter_code
_entity_poly.pdbx_strand_id
1 'polypeptide(L)'
;MIPIQADSAAPLFIVLNVDSGSNDAGAVRGIIEGVMSEAGREHLVWVVEDPTQLHDIARHTVEQARSRGGVVVAAGGDGTINAVAQATLGSGCPFGMLPQGTFNYFSRVHGIPPDTADAARLLLTARAHPVQVGLINDRVFLVNASLGL
;
A
#
# COMPACT_ATOMS: atom_id res chain seq x y z
N MET A 1 8.46 -4.11 21.16
CA MET A 1 7.25 -3.98 20.31
C MET A 1 6.97 -5.29 19.63
N ILE A 2 5.75 -5.77 19.77
CA ILE A 2 5.36 -7.02 19.16
C ILE A 2 5.10 -6.75 17.68
N PRO A 3 5.77 -7.44 16.76
CA PRO A 3 5.49 -7.25 15.35
C PRO A 3 4.06 -7.69 15.05
N ILE A 4 3.35 -6.86 14.30
CA ILE A 4 2.01 -7.19 13.82
C ILE A 4 2.18 -8.23 12.72
N GLN A 5 1.71 -9.43 12.95
CA GLN A 5 1.67 -10.42 11.89
C GLN A 5 0.41 -10.18 11.07
N ALA A 6 0.59 -9.88 9.81
CA ALA A 6 -0.54 -9.89 8.90
C ALA A 6 -0.98 -11.35 8.76
N ASP A 7 -2.24 -11.61 9.09
CA ASP A 7 -2.85 -12.90 8.79
C ASP A 7 -2.76 -13.13 7.28
N SER A 8 -2.25 -14.28 6.87
CA SER A 8 -2.14 -14.62 5.45
C SER A 8 -3.50 -14.68 4.75
N ALA A 9 -4.59 -14.71 5.49
CA ALA A 9 -5.96 -14.66 4.97
C ALA A 9 -6.60 -13.28 5.10
N ALA A 10 -5.90 -12.30 5.68
CA ALA A 10 -6.46 -10.96 5.87
C ALA A 10 -6.79 -10.31 4.52
N PRO A 11 -7.96 -9.69 4.37
CA PRO A 11 -8.30 -9.02 3.12
C PRO A 11 -7.39 -7.82 2.85
N LEU A 12 -7.12 -7.57 1.58
CA LEU A 12 -6.31 -6.45 1.15
C LEU A 12 -7.20 -5.32 0.65
N PHE A 13 -6.99 -4.12 1.17
CA PHE A 13 -7.70 -2.92 0.77
C PHE A 13 -6.72 -2.00 0.07
N ILE A 14 -6.86 -1.87 -1.25
CA ILE A 14 -5.86 -1.29 -2.11
C ILE A 14 -6.33 0.06 -2.66
N VAL A 15 -5.54 1.10 -2.43
CA VAL A 15 -5.75 2.42 -3.04
C VAL A 15 -4.83 2.50 -4.25
N LEU A 16 -5.39 2.61 -5.43
CA LEU A 16 -4.64 2.67 -6.67
C LEU A 16 -4.72 4.08 -7.24
N ASN A 17 -3.58 4.73 -7.33
CA ASN A 17 -3.45 6.05 -7.94
C ASN A 17 -2.28 6.03 -8.93
N VAL A 18 -2.60 6.04 -10.20
CA VAL A 18 -1.64 5.97 -11.29
C VAL A 18 -1.66 7.29 -12.06
N ASP A 19 -0.49 7.89 -12.25
CA ASP A 19 -0.38 9.12 -13.00
C ASP A 19 -0.82 8.94 -14.45
N SER A 20 -1.61 9.88 -14.94
CA SER A 20 -2.04 9.88 -16.33
C SER A 20 -0.81 10.00 -17.24
N GLY A 21 -0.60 9.03 -18.07
CA GLY A 21 0.44 9.05 -19.10
C GLY A 21 1.56 8.01 -18.94
N SER A 22 1.72 7.38 -17.77
CA SER A 22 2.75 6.36 -17.58
C SER A 22 2.21 4.94 -17.63
N ASN A 23 1.05 4.69 -16.99
CA ASN A 23 0.40 3.38 -17.03
C ASN A 23 -1.11 3.56 -17.02
N ASP A 24 -1.79 2.68 -17.71
CA ASP A 24 -3.25 2.62 -17.65
C ASP A 24 -3.66 2.02 -16.29
N ALA A 25 -4.47 2.75 -15.52
CA ALA A 25 -4.97 2.27 -14.24
C ALA A 25 -5.74 0.94 -14.38
N GLY A 26 -6.47 0.76 -15.47
CA GLY A 26 -7.17 -0.48 -15.72
C GLY A 26 -6.23 -1.66 -15.91
N ALA A 27 -5.11 -1.45 -16.61
CA ALA A 27 -4.11 -2.49 -16.79
C ALA A 27 -3.44 -2.87 -15.47
N VAL A 28 -3.06 -1.87 -14.68
CA VAL A 28 -2.45 -2.11 -13.36
C VAL A 28 -3.42 -2.83 -12.44
N ARG A 29 -4.66 -2.39 -12.40
CA ARG A 29 -5.71 -3.05 -11.62
C ARG A 29 -5.87 -4.50 -12.01
N GLY A 30 -5.89 -4.79 -13.32
CA GLY A 30 -6.02 -6.14 -13.83
C GLY A 30 -4.89 -7.05 -13.37
N ILE A 31 -3.66 -6.54 -13.36
CA ILE A 31 -2.50 -7.30 -12.89
C ILE A 31 -2.64 -7.62 -11.39
N ILE A 32 -2.99 -6.62 -10.59
CA ILE A 32 -3.16 -6.79 -9.14
C ILE A 32 -4.27 -7.81 -8.85
N GLU A 33 -5.44 -7.61 -9.45
CA GLU A 33 -6.57 -8.50 -9.22
C GLU A 33 -6.30 -9.92 -9.72
N GLY A 34 -5.57 -10.05 -10.81
CA GLY A 34 -5.16 -11.36 -11.32
C GLY A 34 -4.28 -12.12 -10.34
N VAL A 35 -3.28 -11.46 -9.78
CA VAL A 35 -2.39 -12.08 -8.79
C VAL A 35 -3.16 -12.48 -7.54
N MET A 36 -4.02 -11.59 -7.03
CA MET A 36 -4.78 -11.85 -5.80
C MET A 36 -5.83 -12.95 -6.01
N SER A 37 -6.52 -12.94 -7.13
CA SER A 37 -7.54 -13.95 -7.44
C SER A 37 -6.92 -15.33 -7.63
N GLU A 38 -5.77 -15.41 -8.30
CA GLU A 38 -5.05 -16.66 -8.48
C GLU A 38 -4.64 -17.27 -7.14
N ALA A 39 -4.26 -16.40 -6.18
CA ALA A 39 -3.88 -16.84 -4.84
C ALA A 39 -5.07 -17.06 -3.91
N GLY A 40 -6.29 -16.78 -4.36
CA GLY A 40 -7.48 -16.88 -3.52
C GLY A 40 -7.54 -15.84 -2.42
N ARG A 41 -6.84 -14.70 -2.60
CA ARG A 41 -6.76 -13.65 -1.57
C ARG A 41 -7.88 -12.64 -1.75
N GLU A 42 -8.68 -12.46 -0.71
CA GLU A 42 -9.72 -11.43 -0.72
C GLU A 42 -9.09 -10.04 -0.86
N HIS A 43 -9.63 -9.22 -1.75
CA HIS A 43 -9.09 -7.89 -2.03
C HIS A 43 -10.17 -6.97 -2.56
N LEU A 44 -9.95 -5.68 -2.38
CA LEU A 44 -10.80 -4.62 -2.91
C LEU A 44 -9.87 -3.51 -3.42
N VAL A 45 -10.08 -3.07 -4.66
CA VAL A 45 -9.27 -2.02 -5.27
C VAL A 45 -10.12 -0.76 -5.46
N TRP A 46 -9.68 0.34 -4.86
CA TRP A 46 -10.25 1.67 -5.07
C TRP A 46 -9.34 2.43 -6.02
N VAL A 47 -9.85 2.76 -7.19
CA VAL A 47 -9.10 3.56 -8.17
C VAL A 47 -9.36 5.04 -7.90
N VAL A 48 -8.29 5.81 -7.73
CA VAL A 48 -8.36 7.25 -7.57
C VAL A 48 -8.42 7.88 -8.96
N GLU A 49 -9.58 8.36 -9.36
CA GLU A 49 -9.77 9.02 -10.65
C GLU A 49 -9.47 10.51 -10.56
N ASP A 50 -9.80 11.13 -9.45
CA ASP A 50 -9.54 12.53 -9.17
C ASP A 50 -8.49 12.62 -8.06
N PRO A 51 -7.27 13.12 -8.34
CA PRO A 51 -6.21 13.19 -7.33
C PRO A 51 -6.58 14.00 -6.08
N THR A 52 -7.51 14.93 -6.18
CA THR A 52 -7.95 15.71 -5.03
C THR A 52 -8.72 14.89 -4.01
N GLN A 53 -9.19 13.71 -4.41
CA GLN A 53 -9.93 12.79 -3.53
C GLN A 53 -9.04 11.75 -2.87
N LEU A 54 -7.75 11.77 -3.13
CA LEU A 54 -6.83 10.74 -2.63
C LEU A 54 -6.91 10.60 -1.11
N HIS A 55 -6.86 11.71 -0.38
CA HIS A 55 -6.88 11.66 1.08
C HIS A 55 -8.20 11.11 1.63
N ASP A 56 -9.31 11.47 1.04
CA ASP A 56 -10.63 10.97 1.46
C ASP A 56 -10.78 9.47 1.17
N ILE A 57 -10.32 9.05 0.01
CA ILE A 57 -10.35 7.63 -0.37
C ILE A 57 -9.44 6.83 0.56
N ALA A 58 -8.25 7.36 0.88
CA ALA A 58 -7.33 6.71 1.79
C ALA A 58 -7.95 6.51 3.17
N ARG A 59 -8.58 7.54 3.73
CA ARG A 59 -9.24 7.44 5.03
C ARG A 59 -10.37 6.43 5.02
N HIS A 60 -11.20 6.45 3.98
CA HIS A 60 -12.30 5.49 3.85
C HIS A 60 -11.77 4.06 3.75
N THR A 61 -10.72 3.86 2.98
CA THR A 61 -10.09 2.54 2.83
C THR A 61 -9.54 2.03 4.16
N VAL A 62 -8.88 2.90 4.93
CA VAL A 62 -8.36 2.55 6.25
C VAL A 62 -9.49 2.14 7.19
N GLU A 63 -10.61 2.87 7.20
CA GLU A 63 -11.75 2.51 8.03
C GLU A 63 -12.31 1.13 7.67
N GLN A 64 -12.42 0.83 6.38
CA GLN A 64 -12.87 -0.49 5.95
C GLN A 64 -11.90 -1.59 6.37
N ALA A 65 -10.60 -1.36 6.18
CA ALA A 65 -9.57 -2.34 6.57
C ALA A 65 -9.60 -2.57 8.08
N ARG A 66 -9.71 -1.50 8.84
CA ARG A 66 -9.75 -1.58 10.30
C ARG A 66 -10.95 -2.40 10.79
N SER A 67 -12.11 -2.20 10.21
CA SER A 67 -13.33 -2.90 10.62
C SER A 67 -13.30 -4.39 10.29
N ARG A 68 -12.47 -4.80 9.33
CA ARG A 68 -12.41 -6.19 8.85
C ARG A 68 -11.09 -6.89 9.14
N GLY A 69 -10.20 -6.26 9.90
CA GLY A 69 -8.90 -6.84 10.19
C GLY A 69 -8.01 -6.97 8.97
N GLY A 70 -8.14 -6.03 8.03
CA GLY A 70 -7.43 -6.08 6.75
C GLY A 70 -6.11 -5.34 6.72
N VAL A 71 -5.46 -5.42 5.57
CA VAL A 71 -4.20 -4.75 5.26
C VAL A 71 -4.50 -3.59 4.31
N VAL A 72 -3.91 -2.43 4.58
CA VAL A 72 -4.02 -1.27 3.69
C VAL A 72 -2.85 -1.27 2.73
N VAL A 73 -3.12 -1.14 1.44
CA VAL A 73 -2.10 -1.18 0.40
C VAL A 73 -2.18 0.08 -0.46
N ALA A 74 -1.04 0.73 -0.65
CA ALA A 74 -0.93 1.87 -1.55
C ALA A 74 -0.28 1.43 -2.86
N ALA A 75 -0.99 1.58 -3.96
CA ALA A 75 -0.45 1.34 -5.29
C ALA A 75 -0.31 2.67 -6.01
N GLY A 76 0.91 3.13 -6.20
CA GLY A 76 1.20 4.42 -6.80
C GLY A 76 2.65 4.83 -6.63
N GLY A 77 2.93 6.10 -6.88
CA GLY A 77 4.24 6.68 -6.64
C GLY A 77 4.44 7.06 -5.18
N ASP A 78 5.58 7.67 -4.88
CA ASP A 78 5.96 8.01 -3.50
C ASP A 78 4.94 8.94 -2.83
N GLY A 79 4.35 9.87 -3.56
CA GLY A 79 3.32 10.76 -3.01
C GLY A 79 2.07 10.02 -2.57
N THR A 80 1.61 9.07 -3.37
CA THR A 80 0.46 8.24 -3.04
C THR A 80 0.77 7.33 -1.85
N ILE A 81 1.92 6.69 -1.87
CA ILE A 81 2.36 5.82 -0.78
C ILE A 81 2.40 6.59 0.53
N ASN A 82 2.96 7.80 0.51
CA ASN A 82 3.05 8.64 1.70
C ASN A 82 1.67 9.07 2.20
N ALA A 83 0.77 9.46 1.32
CA ALA A 83 -0.58 9.87 1.69
C ALA A 83 -1.38 8.72 2.34
N VAL A 84 -1.29 7.53 1.77
CA VAL A 84 -1.99 6.36 2.31
C VAL A 84 -1.34 5.90 3.62
N ALA A 85 -0.02 5.95 3.71
CA ALA A 85 0.68 5.66 4.97
C ALA A 85 0.25 6.61 6.08
N GLN A 86 0.10 7.89 5.76
CA GLN A 86 -0.36 8.88 6.73
C GLN A 86 -1.75 8.52 7.26
N ALA A 87 -2.66 8.14 6.37
CA ALA A 87 -4.02 7.73 6.77
C ALA A 87 -4.01 6.45 7.61
N THR A 88 -3.06 5.56 7.36
CA THR A 88 -2.96 4.27 8.04
C THR A 88 -2.34 4.38 9.42
N LEU A 89 -1.54 5.41 9.65
CA LEU A 89 -0.82 5.60 10.91
C LEU A 89 -1.81 5.66 12.08
N GLY A 90 -1.56 4.88 13.12
CA GLY A 90 -2.41 4.83 14.31
C GLY A 90 -3.65 3.96 14.17
N SER A 91 -3.93 3.39 13.00
CA SER A 91 -5.10 2.54 12.78
C SER A 91 -4.93 1.12 13.30
N GLY A 92 -3.70 0.67 13.48
CA GLY A 92 -3.39 -0.71 13.80
C GLY A 92 -3.36 -1.63 12.59
N CYS A 93 -3.67 -1.13 11.40
CA CYS A 93 -3.63 -1.94 10.18
C CYS A 93 -2.20 -2.07 9.66
N PRO A 94 -1.79 -3.26 9.20
CA PRO A 94 -0.55 -3.38 8.43
C PRO A 94 -0.65 -2.58 7.13
N PHE A 95 0.48 -2.12 6.64
CA PHE A 95 0.58 -1.31 5.43
C PHE A 95 1.50 -1.97 4.43
N GLY A 96 1.06 -2.06 3.18
CA GLY A 96 1.86 -2.54 2.07
C GLY A 96 1.92 -1.52 0.94
N MET A 97 2.84 -1.71 0.00
CA MET A 97 2.99 -0.80 -1.13
C MET A 97 3.29 -1.57 -2.42
N LEU A 98 2.69 -1.08 -3.50
CA LEU A 98 2.90 -1.56 -4.86
C LEU A 98 3.38 -0.37 -5.70
N PRO A 99 4.69 -0.27 -5.98
CA PRO A 99 5.24 0.92 -6.62
C PRO A 99 4.79 1.09 -8.06
N GLN A 100 4.39 2.30 -8.42
CA GLN A 100 3.96 2.66 -9.77
C GLN A 100 4.62 3.94 -10.27
N GLY A 101 5.43 4.59 -9.46
CA GLY A 101 6.06 5.86 -9.81
C GLY A 101 7.41 5.68 -10.50
N THR A 102 7.97 6.81 -10.91
CA THR A 102 9.27 6.81 -11.59
C THR A 102 10.43 6.55 -10.64
N PHE A 103 10.40 7.15 -9.47
CA PHE A 103 11.51 7.03 -8.52
C PHE A 103 11.31 5.89 -7.53
N ASN A 104 10.11 5.72 -7.01
CA ASN A 104 9.78 4.64 -6.08
C ASN A 104 10.78 4.51 -4.93
N TYR A 105 11.10 5.66 -4.31
CA TYR A 105 12.18 5.73 -3.33
C TYR A 105 11.98 4.76 -2.17
N PHE A 106 10.80 4.80 -1.54
CA PHE A 106 10.52 3.93 -0.40
C PHE A 106 10.53 2.46 -0.78
N SER A 107 9.98 2.14 -1.95
CA SER A 107 9.95 0.76 -2.44
C SER A 107 11.33 0.20 -2.65
N ARG A 108 12.24 0.98 -3.23
CA ARG A 108 13.63 0.56 -3.45
C ARG A 108 14.35 0.33 -2.13
N VAL A 109 14.15 1.24 -1.18
CA VAL A 109 14.76 1.16 0.13
C VAL A 109 14.33 -0.11 0.87
N HIS A 110 13.07 -0.49 0.72
CA HIS A 110 12.51 -1.68 1.39
C HIS A 110 12.61 -2.95 0.55
N GLY A 111 13.30 -2.90 -0.59
CA GLY A 111 13.53 -4.07 -1.43
C GLY A 111 12.29 -4.56 -2.17
N ILE A 112 11.32 -3.69 -2.40
CA ILE A 112 10.10 -4.05 -3.11
C ILE A 112 10.36 -3.95 -4.62
N PRO A 113 10.04 -5.01 -5.39
CA PRO A 113 10.27 -4.98 -6.83
C PRO A 113 9.47 -3.88 -7.53
N PRO A 114 10.02 -3.26 -8.59
CA PRO A 114 9.28 -2.26 -9.36
C PRO A 114 8.19 -2.86 -10.25
N ASP A 115 8.29 -4.13 -10.60
CA ASP A 115 7.26 -4.81 -11.38
C ASP A 115 6.02 -5.07 -10.53
N THR A 116 4.85 -4.65 -11.03
CA THR A 116 3.60 -4.73 -10.28
C THR A 116 3.25 -6.17 -9.89
N ALA A 117 3.38 -7.10 -10.80
CA ALA A 117 3.05 -8.50 -10.51
C ALA A 117 3.99 -9.09 -9.45
N ASP A 118 5.29 -8.80 -9.55
CA ASP A 118 6.27 -9.28 -8.59
C ASP A 118 6.05 -8.66 -7.21
N ALA A 119 5.75 -7.37 -7.16
CA ALA A 119 5.44 -6.69 -5.89
C ALA A 119 4.16 -7.28 -5.25
N ALA A 120 3.15 -7.54 -6.06
CA ALA A 120 1.90 -8.14 -5.57
C ALA A 120 2.13 -9.56 -5.02
N ARG A 121 2.96 -10.35 -5.69
CA ARG A 121 3.31 -11.70 -5.19
C ARG A 121 4.09 -11.64 -3.89
N LEU A 122 5.02 -10.68 -3.79
CA LEU A 122 5.76 -10.47 -2.55
C LEU A 122 4.82 -10.10 -1.40
N LEU A 123 3.83 -9.27 -1.68
CA LEU A 123 2.85 -8.83 -0.70
C LEU A 123 2.07 -10.02 -0.12
N LEU A 124 1.78 -11.03 -0.92
CA LEU A 124 1.05 -12.22 -0.46
C LEU A 124 1.79 -13.01 0.61
N THR A 125 3.11 -12.97 0.60
CA THR A 125 3.95 -13.72 1.53
C THR A 125 4.65 -12.85 2.56
N ALA A 126 4.49 -11.53 2.45
CA ALA A 126 5.19 -10.58 3.31
C ALA A 126 4.66 -10.62 4.73
N ARG A 127 5.56 -10.36 5.68
CA ARG A 127 5.21 -10.12 7.07
C ARG A 127 5.32 -8.63 7.34
N ALA A 128 4.47 -8.13 8.23
CA ALA A 128 4.54 -6.74 8.64
C ALA A 128 5.81 -6.52 9.48
N HIS A 129 6.53 -5.45 9.17
CA HIS A 129 7.71 -5.02 9.93
C HIS A 129 7.48 -3.61 10.44
N PRO A 130 7.91 -3.29 11.68
CA PRO A 130 7.81 -1.91 12.13
C PRO A 130 8.75 -1.02 11.33
N VAL A 131 8.26 0.17 11.00
CA VAL A 131 9.02 1.18 10.26
C VAL A 131 8.95 2.48 11.05
N GLN A 132 10.06 3.23 11.08
CA GLN A 132 10.02 4.56 11.65
C GLN A 132 9.34 5.52 10.69
N VAL A 133 8.53 6.40 11.28
CA VAL A 133 7.91 7.49 10.54
C VAL A 133 8.31 8.81 11.17
N GLY A 134 8.49 9.81 10.33
CA GLY A 134 8.76 11.17 10.78
C GLY A 134 7.53 12.03 10.59
N LEU A 135 7.44 13.10 11.39
CA LEU A 135 6.38 14.10 11.27
C LEU A 135 7.01 15.46 11.07
N ILE A 136 6.64 16.14 9.98
CA ILE A 136 6.99 17.54 9.76
C ILE A 136 5.72 18.26 9.37
N ASN A 137 5.35 19.31 10.15
CA ASN A 137 4.13 20.08 9.93
C ASN A 137 2.89 19.16 9.83
N ASP A 138 2.79 18.20 10.72
CA ASP A 138 1.70 17.20 10.76
C ASP A 138 1.61 16.29 9.53
N ARG A 139 2.67 16.25 8.73
CA ARG A 139 2.76 15.30 7.62
C ARG A 139 3.66 14.14 7.96
N VAL A 140 3.16 12.95 7.68
CA VAL A 140 3.94 11.72 7.82
C VAL A 140 4.91 11.61 6.64
N PHE A 141 6.14 11.25 6.92
CA PHE A 141 7.04 10.78 5.90
C PHE A 141 7.71 9.48 6.39
N LEU A 142 7.95 8.58 5.48
CA LEU A 142 8.58 7.31 5.80
C LEU A 142 10.09 7.46 5.78
N VAL A 143 10.74 7.03 6.84
CA VAL A 143 12.20 7.05 6.92
C VAL A 143 12.73 5.63 6.74
N ASN A 144 13.91 5.54 6.16
CA ASN A 144 14.57 4.27 5.95
C ASN A 144 15.21 3.79 7.25
N ALA A 145 14.38 3.29 8.13
CA ALA A 145 14.87 2.62 9.31
C ALA A 145 14.06 1.38 9.49
N SER A 146 14.47 0.35 8.81
CA SER A 146 13.88 -0.94 8.98
C SER A 146 14.41 -1.54 10.27
N LEU A 147 13.54 -1.75 11.22
CA LEU A 147 13.90 -2.34 12.50
C LEU A 147 13.60 -3.84 12.47
N GLY A 148 14.55 -4.62 12.87
CA GLY A 148 14.31 -6.04 13.10
C GLY A 148 14.21 -6.87 11.85
N LEU A 149 14.95 -6.53 10.91
CA LEU A 149 15.07 -7.38 9.74
C LEU A 149 15.69 -8.73 10.09
#